data_b6f600591c9ace7d44657847173f28f8
#
_entry.id   b6f600591c9ace7d44657847173f28f8
#
_cell.length_a   1.000
_cell.length_b   1.000
_cell.length_c   1.000
_cell.angle_alpha   90.00
_cell.angle_beta   90.00
_cell.angle_gamma   90.00
#
_symmetry.space_group_name_H-M   'P 1'
#
loop_
_entity.id
_entity.type
_entity.pdbx_description
1 polymer ?
#
loop_
_entity_poly.entity_id
_entity_poly.type
_entity_poly.pdbx_seq_one_letter_code
_entity_poly.pdbx_strand_id
1 'polypeptide(L)'
;MLANYDDVLGQLREAGLIVDTLDTRGRMVRCRVADDRERRGWYVLHELQAAGGDVLIVGSYGVWRGNDNGAMRVELRKRDSEFTTEQREALKRRLAEARKQADRWRREEAARAAAAATKAWGKALLDGESEYLASKGVQGFGLRYGASGAAIVPMADANGAIHGLQILRSQRQADAARRPTKEFWPTGLAMKGHYHLIGGTPQWILLLAEGYATAATLHMATGYPVAVAFTAGNLAAVARALAKRYRGVRILICADDDVGQKCRACRRRLLVDEHAADCPSCGEPHRAENAGVLGASAAALEVNGATMLPAFTDDAARRAAYIEHGRKLTDFNDLHALEGLQVVRAQVEARLTELSWRAP
;
A
#
# COMPACT_ATOMS: atom_id res chain seq x y z
N MET A 1 16.20 37.23 8.25
CA MET A 1 16.46 35.96 8.98
C MET A 1 15.14 35.19 9.02
N LEU A 2 15.12 33.86 8.88
CA LEU A 2 13.89 33.08 8.94
C LEU A 2 13.46 32.96 10.41
N ALA A 3 12.36 33.60 10.79
CA ALA A 3 12.00 33.83 12.20
C ALA A 3 11.58 32.56 12.96
N ASN A 4 11.20 31.48 12.24
CA ASN A 4 10.79 30.20 12.82
C ASN A 4 11.61 29.00 12.33
N TYR A 5 12.85 29.22 11.89
CA TYR A 5 13.67 28.15 11.31
C TYR A 5 13.90 26.99 12.30
N ASP A 6 14.34 27.30 13.51
CA ASP A 6 14.66 26.30 14.53
C ASP A 6 13.40 25.57 15.02
N ASP A 7 12.27 26.28 15.10
CA ASP A 7 10.98 25.69 15.47
C ASP A 7 10.52 24.68 14.41
N VAL A 8 10.57 25.05 13.13
CA VAL A 8 10.21 24.13 12.03
C VAL A 8 11.15 22.94 11.97
N LEU A 9 12.46 23.16 12.16
CA LEU A 9 13.43 22.07 12.20
C LEU A 9 13.14 21.12 13.38
N GLY A 10 12.74 21.67 14.54
CA GLY A 10 12.28 20.91 15.70
C GLY A 10 11.06 20.05 15.39
N GLN A 11 10.01 20.62 14.78
CA GLN A 11 8.80 19.89 14.41
C GLN A 11 9.08 18.72 13.46
N LEU A 12 9.97 18.92 12.46
CA LEU A 12 10.35 17.82 11.54
C LEU A 12 11.10 16.71 12.30
N ARG A 13 11.99 17.05 13.23
CA ARG A 13 12.74 16.10 14.04
C ARG A 13 11.86 15.35 15.04
N GLU A 14 10.92 16.03 15.69
CA GLU A 14 9.90 15.42 16.56
C GLU A 14 9.03 14.40 15.82
N ALA A 15 8.76 14.64 14.53
CA ALA A 15 8.08 13.70 13.66
C ALA A 15 9.00 12.53 13.19
N GLY A 16 10.24 12.48 13.66
CA GLY A 16 11.21 11.44 13.34
C GLY A 16 11.98 11.65 12.04
N LEU A 17 11.88 12.82 11.38
CA LEU A 17 12.65 13.09 10.17
C LEU A 17 14.09 13.48 10.53
N ILE A 18 15.06 12.86 9.85
CA ILE A 18 16.48 13.19 9.99
C ILE A 18 16.81 14.29 8.97
N VAL A 19 16.87 15.53 9.46
CA VAL A 19 17.11 16.74 8.65
C VAL A 19 18.12 17.62 9.37
N ASP A 20 19.19 18.01 8.67
CA ASP A 20 20.21 18.91 9.19
C ASP A 20 19.93 20.37 8.81
N THR A 21 19.46 20.59 7.59
CA THR A 21 19.13 21.91 7.05
C THR A 21 17.81 21.88 6.29
N LEU A 22 17.06 22.99 6.34
CA LEU A 22 15.77 23.10 5.65
C LEU A 22 15.96 23.69 4.24
N ASP A 23 15.37 23.03 3.23
CA ASP A 23 15.20 23.58 1.88
C ASP A 23 13.80 24.23 1.80
N THR A 24 13.76 25.54 1.73
CA THR A 24 12.52 26.35 1.77
C THR A 24 12.01 26.76 0.38
N ARG A 25 12.62 26.23 -0.70
CA ARG A 25 12.31 26.59 -2.10
C ARG A 25 11.01 26.01 -2.65
N GLY A 26 10.19 25.38 -1.81
CA GLY A 26 8.87 24.86 -2.21
C GLY A 26 8.91 23.54 -2.99
N ARG A 27 10.04 22.87 -3.06
CA ARG A 27 10.17 21.54 -3.67
C ARG A 27 10.10 20.43 -2.64
N MET A 28 9.64 19.26 -3.07
CA MET A 28 9.62 18.08 -2.20
C MET A 28 11.04 17.58 -1.96
N VAL A 29 11.43 17.51 -0.70
CA VAL A 29 12.70 16.93 -0.26
C VAL A 29 12.43 15.58 0.40
N ARG A 30 13.20 14.56 0.03
CA ARG A 30 13.17 13.24 0.66
C ARG A 30 14.30 13.12 1.67
N CYS A 31 13.97 12.66 2.88
CA CYS A 31 14.94 12.48 3.95
C CYS A 31 14.81 11.11 4.62
N ARG A 32 15.76 10.75 5.45
CA ARG A 32 15.70 9.57 6.31
C ARG A 32 14.73 9.82 7.46
N VAL A 33 14.26 8.73 8.04
CA VAL A 33 13.45 8.73 9.27
C VAL A 33 14.22 7.97 10.33
N ALA A 34 14.11 8.37 11.57
CA ALA A 34 14.67 7.66 12.70
C ALA A 34 14.16 6.20 12.66
N ASP A 35 15.07 5.26 12.90
CA ASP A 35 14.79 3.81 12.92
C ASP A 35 14.35 3.19 11.57
N ASP A 36 14.54 3.92 10.45
CA ASP A 36 14.22 3.42 9.12
C ASP A 36 15.42 3.54 8.17
N ARG A 37 15.73 2.45 7.46
CA ARG A 37 16.81 2.45 6.45
C ARG A 37 16.40 3.11 5.14
N GLU A 38 15.09 3.30 4.92
CA GLU A 38 14.54 3.90 3.71
C GLU A 38 14.33 5.41 3.88
N ARG A 39 14.40 6.15 2.78
CA ARG A 39 14.13 7.61 2.75
C ARG A 39 12.64 7.86 2.62
N ARG A 40 11.85 7.45 3.64
CA ARG A 40 10.38 7.61 3.66
C ARG A 40 9.94 8.97 4.20
N GLY A 41 10.83 9.72 4.84
CA GLY A 41 10.56 11.09 5.24
C GLY A 41 10.46 12.03 4.04
N TRP A 42 9.61 13.03 4.14
CA TRP A 42 9.47 14.06 3.13
C TRP A 42 9.03 15.39 3.76
N TYR A 43 9.40 16.50 3.13
CA TYR A 43 8.86 17.81 3.45
C TYR A 43 8.80 18.70 2.20
N VAL A 44 7.89 19.69 2.25
CA VAL A 44 7.78 20.78 1.26
C VAL A 44 7.58 22.04 2.06
N LEU A 45 8.57 22.94 2.03
CA LEU A 45 8.58 24.18 2.80
C LEU A 45 8.70 25.38 1.87
N HIS A 46 8.03 26.47 2.25
CA HIS A 46 8.02 27.75 1.52
C HIS A 46 8.31 28.88 2.49
N GLU A 47 8.93 29.93 2.00
CA GLU A 47 9.08 31.18 2.72
C GLU A 47 7.87 32.07 2.52
N LEU A 48 7.38 32.65 3.61
CA LEU A 48 6.26 33.58 3.64
C LEU A 48 6.68 34.85 4.39
N GLN A 49 6.50 36.02 3.76
CA GLN A 49 6.73 37.30 4.42
C GLN A 49 5.51 37.68 5.27
N ALA A 50 5.70 37.82 6.57
CA ALA A 50 4.66 38.27 7.51
C ALA A 50 4.48 39.79 7.48
N ALA A 51 3.36 40.30 8.02
CA ALA A 51 3.02 41.71 8.07
C ALA A 51 4.08 42.58 8.77
N GLY A 52 4.78 42.01 9.75
CA GLY A 52 5.85 42.66 10.51
C GLY A 52 7.22 42.71 9.85
N GLY A 53 7.32 42.23 8.57
CA GLY A 53 8.59 42.15 7.84
C GLY A 53 9.39 40.86 8.08
N ASP A 54 8.98 40.03 9.04
CA ASP A 54 9.61 38.73 9.29
C ASP A 54 9.30 37.74 8.16
N VAL A 55 10.28 36.89 7.83
CA VAL A 55 10.08 35.78 6.91
C VAL A 55 9.87 34.51 7.71
N LEU A 56 8.71 33.86 7.52
CA LEU A 56 8.31 32.62 8.16
C LEU A 56 8.38 31.45 7.20
N ILE A 57 8.73 30.28 7.70
CA ILE A 57 8.65 29.02 6.97
C ILE A 57 7.27 28.42 7.20
N VAL A 58 6.59 28.07 6.11
CA VAL A 58 5.31 27.37 6.10
C VAL A 58 5.40 26.14 5.18
N GLY A 59 4.53 25.16 5.40
CA GLY A 59 4.54 23.99 4.54
C GLY A 59 3.95 22.75 5.16
N SER A 60 4.39 21.62 4.67
CA SER A 60 3.97 20.30 5.17
C SER A 60 5.14 19.33 5.15
N TYR A 61 5.09 18.38 6.06
CA TYR A 61 6.08 17.30 6.18
C TYR A 61 5.37 16.00 6.57
N GLY A 62 6.05 14.88 6.47
CA GLY A 62 5.46 13.60 6.85
C GLY A 62 6.36 12.41 6.59
N VAL A 63 5.85 11.24 6.95
CA VAL A 63 6.52 9.96 6.74
C VAL A 63 5.59 9.05 5.94
N TRP A 64 6.05 8.56 4.79
CA TRP A 64 5.34 7.56 4.02
C TRP A 64 5.22 6.24 4.78
N ARG A 65 3.99 5.80 5.00
CA ARG A 65 3.65 4.51 5.61
C ARG A 65 2.69 3.78 4.68
N GLY A 66 3.23 2.90 3.85
CA GLY A 66 2.43 2.28 2.79
C GLY A 66 1.90 3.33 1.81
N ASN A 67 0.59 3.47 1.68
CA ASN A 67 -0.05 4.46 0.80
C ASN A 67 -0.40 5.79 1.48
N ASP A 68 -0.19 5.88 2.79
CA ASP A 68 -0.37 7.12 3.53
C ASP A 68 0.94 7.92 3.54
N ASN A 69 0.85 9.19 3.15
CA ASN A 69 2.00 10.09 3.17
C ASN A 69 2.24 10.71 4.56
N GLY A 70 1.38 10.44 5.53
CA GLY A 70 1.49 10.95 6.91
C GLY A 70 1.61 12.47 6.98
N ALA A 71 0.90 13.20 6.11
CA ALA A 71 1.08 14.64 5.95
C ALA A 71 0.64 15.42 7.18
N MET A 72 1.59 16.14 7.77
CA MET A 72 1.40 17.12 8.82
C MET A 72 1.71 18.51 8.27
N ARG A 73 1.05 19.54 8.82
CA ARG A 73 1.37 20.93 8.49
C ARG A 73 2.37 21.48 9.49
N VAL A 74 3.23 22.39 9.03
CA VAL A 74 4.04 23.21 9.94
C VAL A 74 3.11 24.05 10.80
N GLU A 75 3.20 23.90 12.11
CA GLU A 75 2.46 24.69 13.08
C GLU A 75 3.19 26.01 13.31
N LEU A 76 2.47 27.10 13.14
CA LEU A 76 2.99 28.43 13.47
C LEU A 76 2.65 28.74 14.93
N ARG A 77 3.67 28.86 15.79
CA ARG A 77 3.48 29.19 17.22
C ARG A 77 2.97 30.62 17.45
N LYS A 78 3.11 31.50 16.45
CA LYS A 78 2.49 32.81 16.45
C LYS A 78 1.06 32.76 15.95
N ARG A 79 0.14 33.44 16.63
CA ARG A 79 -1.30 33.39 16.37
C ARG A 79 -1.63 33.89 14.95
N ASP A 80 -2.66 33.30 14.33
CA ASP A 80 -3.25 33.71 13.05
C ASP A 80 -3.63 35.20 12.94
N SER A 81 -3.73 35.90 14.08
CA SER A 81 -4.05 37.34 14.15
C SER A 81 -2.97 38.28 13.60
N GLU A 82 -1.75 37.78 13.36
CA GLU A 82 -0.64 38.58 12.85
C GLU A 82 -0.60 38.69 11.32
N PHE A 83 -1.48 37.96 10.60
CA PHE A 83 -1.57 38.05 9.16
C PHE A 83 -2.76 38.91 8.71
N THR A 84 -2.52 39.83 7.80
CA THR A 84 -3.61 40.57 7.14
C THR A 84 -4.43 39.64 6.24
N THR A 85 -5.67 40.02 5.95
CA THR A 85 -6.55 39.25 5.05
C THR A 85 -5.90 39.04 3.69
N GLU A 86 -5.22 40.05 3.13
CA GLU A 86 -4.50 40.01 1.87
C GLU A 86 -3.35 39.00 1.90
N GLN A 87 -2.62 38.93 3.02
CA GLN A 87 -1.51 37.96 3.17
C GLN A 87 -2.00 36.54 3.28
N ARG A 88 -3.13 36.31 3.98
CA ARG A 88 -3.77 34.98 4.02
C ARG A 88 -4.23 34.53 2.63
N GLU A 89 -4.81 35.42 1.85
CA GLU A 89 -5.21 35.13 0.48
C GLU A 89 -4.01 34.87 -0.44
N ALA A 90 -2.95 35.67 -0.32
CA ALA A 90 -1.72 35.47 -1.09
C ALA A 90 -1.08 34.10 -0.77
N LEU A 91 -1.03 33.72 0.51
CA LEU A 91 -0.57 32.39 0.94
C LEU A 91 -1.45 31.29 0.35
N LYS A 92 -2.77 31.42 0.45
CA LYS A 92 -3.72 30.45 -0.10
C LYS A 92 -3.53 30.26 -1.60
N ARG A 93 -3.32 31.34 -2.34
CA ARG A 93 -3.03 31.29 -3.80
C ARG A 93 -1.71 30.57 -4.07
N ARG A 94 -0.61 30.93 -3.38
CA ARG A 94 0.71 30.27 -3.54
C ARG A 94 0.64 28.78 -3.22
N LEU A 95 -0.04 28.40 -2.13
CA LEU A 95 -0.23 26.98 -1.78
C LEU A 95 -1.08 26.24 -2.84
N ALA A 96 -2.09 26.88 -3.40
CA ALA A 96 -2.90 26.31 -4.49
C ALA A 96 -2.08 26.13 -5.78
N GLU A 97 -1.24 27.10 -6.13
CA GLU A 97 -0.33 27.00 -7.28
C GLU A 97 0.72 25.91 -7.08
N ALA A 98 1.34 25.85 -5.91
CA ALA A 98 2.31 24.80 -5.58
C ALA A 98 1.68 23.40 -5.65
N ARG A 99 0.43 23.25 -5.18
CA ARG A 99 -0.33 21.98 -5.34
C ARG A 99 -0.56 21.66 -6.82
N LYS A 100 -1.01 22.62 -7.63
CA LYS A 100 -1.22 22.41 -9.06
C LYS A 100 0.07 21.98 -9.77
N GLN A 101 1.19 22.61 -9.44
CA GLN A 101 2.50 22.23 -10.00
C GLN A 101 2.93 20.83 -9.56
N ALA A 102 2.77 20.51 -8.28
CA ALA A 102 3.08 19.17 -7.75
C ALA A 102 2.19 18.09 -8.38
N ASP A 103 0.89 18.38 -8.59
CA ASP A 103 -0.03 17.47 -9.25
C ASP A 103 0.31 17.28 -10.73
N ARG A 104 0.68 18.36 -11.42
CA ARG A 104 1.14 18.29 -12.80
C ARG A 104 2.40 17.44 -12.92
N TRP A 105 3.40 17.70 -12.11
CA TRP A 105 4.63 16.93 -12.10
C TRP A 105 4.37 15.43 -11.81
N ARG A 106 3.54 15.12 -10.82
CA ARG A 106 3.14 13.73 -10.52
C ARG A 106 2.45 13.05 -11.70
N ARG A 107 1.57 13.75 -12.42
CA ARG A 107 0.91 13.22 -13.62
C ARG A 107 1.91 12.97 -14.76
N GLU A 108 2.85 13.87 -14.98
CA GLU A 108 3.88 13.72 -16.00
C GLU A 108 4.85 12.55 -15.65
N GLU A 109 5.21 12.41 -14.38
CA GLU A 109 6.02 11.29 -13.90
C GLU A 109 5.27 9.95 -14.07
N ALA A 110 4.01 9.89 -13.67
CA ALA A 110 3.16 8.73 -13.84
C ALA A 110 2.96 8.36 -15.32
N ALA A 111 2.81 9.33 -16.20
CA ALA A 111 2.71 9.10 -17.66
C ALA A 111 4.01 8.52 -18.22
N ARG A 112 5.17 9.04 -17.81
CA ARG A 112 6.48 8.47 -18.19
C ARG A 112 6.64 7.04 -17.67
N ALA A 113 6.24 6.80 -16.44
CA ALA A 113 6.26 5.47 -15.82
C ALA A 113 5.35 4.49 -16.58
N ALA A 114 4.12 4.88 -16.92
CA ALA A 114 3.19 4.07 -17.70
C ALA A 114 3.75 3.71 -19.09
N ALA A 115 4.34 4.67 -19.80
CA ALA A 115 4.97 4.42 -21.09
C ALA A 115 6.15 3.44 -20.98
N ALA A 116 6.99 3.58 -19.95
CA ALA A 116 8.09 2.65 -19.69
C ALA A 116 7.58 1.25 -19.33
N ALA A 117 6.56 1.16 -18.49
CA ALA A 117 5.92 -0.11 -18.10
C ALA A 117 5.32 -0.83 -19.31
N THR A 118 4.57 -0.12 -20.15
CA THR A 118 3.99 -0.68 -21.39
C THR A 118 5.06 -1.20 -22.34
N LYS A 119 6.14 -0.44 -22.51
CA LYS A 119 7.28 -0.88 -23.35
C LYS A 119 7.97 -2.13 -22.80
N ALA A 120 8.19 -2.18 -21.49
CA ALA A 120 8.79 -3.34 -20.83
C ALA A 120 7.88 -4.57 -20.89
N TRP A 121 6.58 -4.37 -20.67
CA TRP A 121 5.56 -5.41 -20.83
C TRP A 121 5.57 -6.01 -22.24
N GLY A 122 5.63 -5.16 -23.28
CA GLY A 122 5.70 -5.62 -24.67
C GLY A 122 6.92 -6.47 -25.01
N LYS A 123 8.02 -6.32 -24.25
CA LYS A 123 9.26 -7.09 -24.43
C LYS A 123 9.37 -8.33 -23.54
N ALA A 124 8.54 -8.46 -22.53
CA ALA A 124 8.56 -9.59 -21.64
C ALA A 124 8.01 -10.85 -22.33
N LEU A 125 8.53 -12.01 -21.94
CA LEU A 125 8.18 -13.30 -22.51
C LEU A 125 6.72 -13.67 -22.16
N LEU A 126 5.98 -14.20 -23.11
CA LEU A 126 4.60 -14.64 -22.92
C LEU A 126 4.55 -15.89 -22.03
N ASP A 127 5.51 -16.80 -22.23
CA ASP A 127 5.62 -18.05 -21.50
C ASP A 127 6.94 -18.10 -20.73
N GLY A 128 6.96 -18.80 -19.61
CA GLY A 128 8.14 -18.96 -18.78
C GLY A 128 7.83 -19.68 -17.47
N GLU A 129 8.89 -20.09 -16.80
CA GLU A 129 8.83 -20.68 -15.46
C GLU A 129 9.27 -19.65 -14.43
N SER A 130 8.56 -19.59 -13.30
CA SER A 130 8.89 -18.69 -12.19
C SER A 130 9.04 -19.46 -10.89
N GLU A 131 10.26 -19.41 -10.33
CA GLU A 131 10.53 -19.96 -9.01
C GLU A 131 9.65 -19.35 -7.92
N TYR A 132 9.27 -18.07 -8.06
CA TYR A 132 8.35 -17.43 -7.14
C TYR A 132 6.97 -18.10 -7.16
N LEU A 133 6.40 -18.32 -8.33
CA LEU A 133 5.09 -18.97 -8.47
C LEU A 133 5.15 -20.43 -7.98
N ALA A 134 6.20 -21.16 -8.33
CA ALA A 134 6.42 -22.52 -7.86
C ALA A 134 6.52 -22.59 -6.32
N SER A 135 7.25 -21.66 -5.70
CA SER A 135 7.38 -21.60 -4.22
C SER A 135 6.06 -21.25 -3.52
N LYS A 136 5.13 -20.61 -4.22
CA LYS A 136 3.79 -20.25 -3.74
C LYS A 136 2.73 -21.29 -4.11
N GLY A 137 3.07 -22.33 -4.89
CA GLY A 137 2.15 -23.36 -5.34
C GLY A 137 1.02 -22.81 -6.22
N VAL A 138 1.29 -21.76 -7.01
CA VAL A 138 0.28 -21.10 -7.85
C VAL A 138 0.68 -21.03 -9.31
N GLN A 139 -0.32 -20.97 -10.19
CA GLN A 139 -0.14 -20.79 -11.62
C GLN A 139 0.00 -19.30 -11.99
N GLY A 140 0.53 -19.05 -13.20
CA GLY A 140 0.59 -17.72 -13.79
C GLY A 140 -0.68 -17.40 -14.58
N PHE A 141 -1.41 -16.37 -14.16
CA PHE A 141 -2.63 -15.90 -14.82
C PHE A 141 -2.44 -14.47 -15.33
N GLY A 142 -2.40 -14.31 -16.65
CA GLY A 142 -2.24 -13.00 -17.28
C GLY A 142 -0.90 -12.33 -16.99
N LEU A 143 0.12 -13.12 -16.76
CA LEU A 143 1.48 -12.69 -16.47
C LEU A 143 2.35 -12.69 -17.74
N ARG A 144 3.51 -12.06 -17.62
CA ARG A 144 4.67 -12.27 -18.48
C ARG A 144 5.91 -12.55 -17.64
N TYR A 145 6.98 -12.94 -18.31
CA TYR A 145 8.19 -13.38 -17.62
C TYR A 145 9.40 -12.59 -18.10
N GLY A 146 10.27 -12.26 -17.15
CA GLY A 146 11.59 -11.74 -17.46
C GLY A 146 12.54 -12.87 -17.90
N ALA A 147 13.62 -12.55 -18.58
CA ALA A 147 14.63 -13.51 -19.00
C ALA A 147 15.24 -14.33 -17.85
N SER A 148 15.20 -13.81 -16.62
CA SER A 148 15.65 -14.49 -15.40
C SER A 148 14.57 -15.37 -14.74
N GLY A 149 13.37 -15.52 -15.34
CA GLY A 149 12.25 -16.24 -14.74
C GLY A 149 11.48 -15.43 -13.68
N ALA A 150 11.73 -14.13 -13.52
CA ALA A 150 10.90 -13.28 -12.66
C ALA A 150 9.50 -13.16 -13.27
N ALA A 151 8.45 -13.35 -12.47
CA ALA A 151 7.08 -13.14 -12.91
C ALA A 151 6.75 -11.64 -12.91
N ILE A 152 6.11 -11.16 -13.97
CA ILE A 152 5.77 -9.76 -14.19
C ILE A 152 4.24 -9.64 -14.23
N VAL A 153 3.68 -8.94 -13.26
CA VAL A 153 2.24 -8.68 -13.11
C VAL A 153 1.94 -7.28 -13.63
N PRO A 154 1.07 -7.12 -14.64
CA PRO A 154 0.71 -5.79 -15.13
C PRO A 154 -0.26 -5.12 -14.14
N MET A 155 -0.04 -3.85 -13.88
CA MET A 155 -0.92 -2.99 -13.12
C MET A 155 -1.69 -2.10 -14.11
N ALA A 156 -2.98 -2.37 -14.30
CA ALA A 156 -3.79 -1.74 -15.33
C ALA A 156 -4.99 -0.98 -14.74
N ASP A 157 -5.50 -0.03 -15.50
CA ASP A 157 -6.76 0.63 -15.22
C ASP A 157 -7.97 -0.19 -15.71
N ALA A 158 -9.18 0.32 -15.50
CA ALA A 158 -10.43 -0.33 -15.92
C ALA A 158 -10.57 -0.50 -17.46
N ASN A 159 -9.75 0.18 -18.25
CA ASN A 159 -9.73 0.09 -19.72
C ASN A 159 -8.61 -0.85 -20.20
N GLY A 160 -7.80 -1.41 -19.30
CA GLY A 160 -6.69 -2.29 -19.60
C GLY A 160 -5.38 -1.57 -19.95
N ALA A 161 -5.32 -0.24 -19.81
CA ALA A 161 -4.08 0.51 -20.01
C ALA A 161 -3.10 0.25 -18.84
N ILE A 162 -1.85 -0.07 -19.15
CA ILE A 162 -0.83 -0.41 -18.15
C ILE A 162 -0.21 0.88 -17.58
N HIS A 163 -0.24 1.00 -16.26
CA HIS A 163 0.31 2.12 -15.50
C HIS A 163 1.57 1.76 -14.71
N GLY A 164 1.86 0.50 -14.53
CA GLY A 164 3.01 -0.02 -13.83
C GLY A 164 3.11 -1.53 -13.92
N LEU A 165 4.14 -2.07 -13.31
CA LEU A 165 4.39 -3.51 -13.23
C LEU A 165 4.76 -3.85 -11.78
N GLN A 166 4.34 -5.03 -11.31
CA GLN A 166 4.93 -5.67 -10.15
C GLN A 166 5.83 -6.80 -10.64
N ILE A 167 7.08 -6.81 -10.19
CA ILE A 167 8.06 -7.83 -10.51
C ILE A 167 8.21 -8.74 -9.29
N LEU A 168 7.93 -10.02 -9.47
CA LEU A 168 7.98 -11.05 -8.43
C LEU A 168 9.17 -11.96 -8.67
N ARG A 169 10.05 -12.07 -7.69
CA ARG A 169 11.30 -12.86 -7.74
C ARG A 169 11.33 -13.87 -6.60
N SER A 170 11.97 -15.01 -6.83
CA SER A 170 12.41 -15.85 -5.72
C SER A 170 13.47 -15.14 -4.88
N GLN A 171 13.72 -15.61 -3.66
CA GLN A 171 14.80 -15.05 -2.84
C GLN A 171 16.15 -15.12 -3.56
N ARG A 172 16.46 -16.26 -4.19
CA ARG A 172 17.68 -16.44 -4.98
C ARG A 172 17.84 -15.39 -6.08
N GLN A 173 16.76 -15.13 -6.84
CA GLN A 173 16.76 -14.12 -7.90
C GLN A 173 16.89 -12.69 -7.35
N ALA A 174 16.26 -12.41 -6.22
CA ALA A 174 16.33 -11.12 -5.55
C ALA A 174 17.76 -10.81 -5.07
N ASP A 175 18.40 -11.79 -4.45
CA ASP A 175 19.77 -11.67 -3.96
C ASP A 175 20.77 -11.50 -5.12
N ALA A 176 20.63 -12.30 -6.17
CA ALA A 176 21.47 -12.19 -7.37
C ALA A 176 21.33 -10.83 -8.07
N ALA A 177 20.12 -10.31 -8.16
CA ALA A 177 19.83 -9.02 -8.77
C ALA A 177 20.10 -7.81 -7.83
N ARG A 178 20.32 -8.05 -6.54
CA ARG A 178 20.34 -7.02 -5.48
C ARG A 178 19.06 -6.15 -5.50
N ARG A 179 17.92 -6.82 -5.66
CA ARG A 179 16.59 -6.22 -5.73
C ARG A 179 15.65 -6.91 -4.74
N PRO A 180 14.55 -6.27 -4.33
CA PRO A 180 13.56 -6.93 -3.48
C PRO A 180 12.85 -8.09 -4.23
N THR A 181 12.31 -9.03 -3.46
CA THR A 181 11.49 -10.14 -4.00
C THR A 181 10.21 -9.64 -4.65
N LYS A 182 9.64 -8.55 -4.15
CA LYS A 182 8.49 -7.84 -4.74
C LYS A 182 8.89 -6.40 -5.03
N GLU A 183 8.85 -5.99 -6.28
CA GLU A 183 9.26 -4.65 -6.72
C GLU A 183 8.16 -4.03 -7.58
N PHE A 184 7.81 -2.78 -7.28
CA PHE A 184 6.96 -1.97 -8.15
C PHE A 184 7.83 -1.16 -9.10
N TRP A 185 7.58 -1.28 -10.39
CA TRP A 185 8.39 -0.68 -11.43
C TRP A 185 7.52 -0.07 -12.55
N PRO A 186 7.92 1.07 -13.13
CA PRO A 186 9.03 1.96 -12.76
C PRO A 186 8.75 2.81 -11.52
N THR A 187 9.78 3.44 -10.98
CA THR A 187 9.60 4.48 -9.94
C THR A 187 8.68 5.59 -10.47
N GLY A 188 7.80 6.12 -9.62
CA GLY A 188 6.85 7.16 -9.98
C GLY A 188 5.54 6.64 -10.62
N LEU A 189 5.36 5.32 -10.70
CA LEU A 189 4.10 4.75 -11.19
C LEU A 189 2.89 5.20 -10.35
N ALA A 190 1.74 5.35 -10.99
CA ALA A 190 0.46 5.58 -10.33
C ALA A 190 -0.16 4.23 -9.95
N MET A 191 -0.27 3.96 -8.64
CA MET A 191 -0.86 2.70 -8.15
C MET A 191 -2.35 2.82 -7.87
N LYS A 192 -2.80 3.98 -7.41
CA LYS A 192 -4.14 4.17 -6.85
C LYS A 192 -5.24 3.83 -7.84
N GLY A 193 -6.05 2.79 -7.50
CA GLY A 193 -7.18 2.34 -8.30
C GLY A 193 -6.82 1.45 -9.49
N HIS A 194 -5.52 1.15 -9.70
CA HIS A 194 -5.07 0.21 -10.72
C HIS A 194 -4.95 -1.20 -10.12
N TYR A 195 -5.24 -2.21 -10.93
CA TYR A 195 -5.33 -3.59 -10.50
C TYR A 195 -4.87 -4.56 -11.60
N HIS A 196 -4.73 -5.83 -11.25
CA HIS A 196 -4.61 -6.94 -12.18
C HIS A 196 -5.83 -7.85 -12.03
N LEU A 197 -6.45 -8.27 -13.12
CA LEU A 197 -7.63 -9.14 -13.11
C LEU A 197 -7.27 -10.54 -13.58
N ILE A 198 -7.59 -11.55 -12.78
CA ILE A 198 -7.45 -12.97 -13.05
C ILE A 198 -8.85 -13.56 -13.35
N GLY A 199 -8.94 -14.48 -14.31
CA GLY A 199 -10.16 -15.26 -14.54
C GLY A 199 -11.23 -14.58 -15.41
N GLY A 200 -10.87 -13.50 -16.11
CA GLY A 200 -11.75 -12.86 -17.09
C GLY A 200 -12.81 -11.91 -16.51
N THR A 201 -13.83 -11.61 -17.30
CA THR A 201 -14.87 -10.63 -16.93
C THR A 201 -15.82 -11.18 -15.86
N PRO A 202 -15.97 -10.50 -14.71
CA PRO A 202 -16.90 -10.92 -13.68
C PRO A 202 -18.36 -10.88 -14.17
N GLN A 203 -19.14 -11.90 -13.83
CA GLN A 203 -20.57 -11.99 -14.17
C GLN A 203 -21.46 -11.57 -13.00
N TRP A 204 -21.29 -12.18 -11.82
CA TRP A 204 -22.12 -11.93 -10.64
C TRP A 204 -21.29 -11.71 -9.37
N ILE A 205 -20.08 -12.25 -9.34
CA ILE A 205 -19.14 -12.16 -8.20
C ILE A 205 -17.74 -11.79 -8.70
N LEU A 206 -17.03 -11.01 -7.91
CA LEU A 206 -15.63 -10.67 -8.09
C LEU A 206 -14.95 -10.74 -6.72
N LEU A 207 -13.90 -11.52 -6.62
CA LEU A 207 -13.06 -11.53 -5.44
C LEU A 207 -12.01 -10.43 -5.56
N LEU A 208 -11.60 -9.82 -4.45
CA LEU A 208 -10.55 -8.82 -4.40
C LEU A 208 -9.54 -9.20 -3.32
N ALA A 209 -8.28 -9.33 -3.69
CA ALA A 209 -7.18 -9.66 -2.77
C ALA A 209 -6.05 -8.62 -2.85
N GLU A 210 -5.24 -8.56 -1.80
CA GLU A 210 -4.07 -7.68 -1.80
C GLU A 210 -2.99 -8.18 -2.74
N GLY A 211 -2.51 -9.40 -2.55
CA GLY A 211 -1.36 -9.96 -3.24
C GLY A 211 -1.69 -10.87 -4.41
N TYR A 212 -0.76 -10.99 -5.38
CA TYR A 212 -0.94 -11.86 -6.54
C TYR A 212 -1.08 -13.35 -6.14
N ALA A 213 -0.25 -13.85 -5.24
CA ALA A 213 -0.30 -15.25 -4.83
C ALA A 213 -1.64 -15.62 -4.18
N THR A 214 -2.15 -14.76 -3.31
CA THR A 214 -3.47 -14.88 -2.69
C THR A 214 -4.58 -14.91 -3.75
N ALA A 215 -4.54 -13.98 -4.72
CA ALA A 215 -5.52 -13.91 -5.79
C ALA A 215 -5.48 -15.14 -6.71
N ALA A 216 -4.29 -15.59 -7.08
CA ALA A 216 -4.12 -16.81 -7.90
C ALA A 216 -4.64 -18.04 -7.17
N THR A 217 -4.37 -18.18 -5.87
CA THR A 217 -4.91 -19.25 -5.01
C THR A 217 -6.43 -19.26 -5.00
N LEU A 218 -7.05 -18.08 -4.75
CA LEU A 218 -8.50 -17.94 -4.74
C LEU A 218 -9.10 -18.33 -6.10
N HIS A 219 -8.49 -17.91 -7.22
CA HIS A 219 -8.94 -18.28 -8.54
C HIS A 219 -8.80 -19.79 -8.79
N MET A 220 -7.67 -20.39 -8.45
CA MET A 220 -7.44 -21.83 -8.57
C MET A 220 -8.44 -22.65 -7.75
N ALA A 221 -8.79 -22.17 -6.55
CA ALA A 221 -9.73 -22.85 -5.67
C ALA A 221 -11.17 -22.78 -6.15
N THR A 222 -11.61 -21.65 -6.69
CA THR A 222 -13.03 -21.34 -6.93
C THR A 222 -13.41 -21.21 -8.40
N GLY A 223 -12.47 -20.90 -9.28
CA GLY A 223 -12.72 -20.49 -10.66
C GLY A 223 -13.31 -19.07 -10.79
N TYR A 224 -13.58 -18.37 -9.70
CA TYR A 224 -14.13 -17.00 -9.75
C TYR A 224 -13.07 -16.00 -10.24
N PRO A 225 -13.49 -14.92 -10.90
CA PRO A 225 -12.61 -13.80 -11.21
C PRO A 225 -12.08 -13.16 -9.92
N VAL A 226 -10.78 -12.84 -9.91
CA VAL A 226 -10.12 -12.21 -8.76
C VAL A 226 -9.31 -11.01 -9.22
N ALA A 227 -9.48 -9.87 -8.56
CA ALA A 227 -8.64 -8.70 -8.77
C ALA A 227 -7.53 -8.63 -7.71
N VAL A 228 -6.34 -8.20 -8.13
CA VAL A 228 -5.18 -7.95 -7.28
C VAL A 228 -5.06 -6.46 -7.05
N ALA A 229 -5.12 -6.00 -5.80
CA ALA A 229 -4.95 -4.59 -5.44
C ALA A 229 -3.49 -4.17 -5.21
N PHE A 230 -2.58 -5.12 -5.11
CA PHE A 230 -1.13 -4.98 -4.86
C PHE A 230 -0.74 -4.55 -3.44
N THR A 231 -1.55 -3.76 -2.75
CA THR A 231 -1.31 -3.32 -1.37
C THR A 231 -2.64 -3.11 -0.63
N ALA A 232 -2.65 -3.27 0.70
CA ALA A 232 -3.82 -3.02 1.55
C ALA A 232 -4.40 -1.61 1.33
N GLY A 233 -3.54 -0.59 1.27
CA GLY A 233 -3.98 0.79 1.07
C GLY A 233 -4.56 1.11 -0.32
N ASN A 234 -4.44 0.19 -1.29
CA ASN A 234 -5.07 0.33 -2.60
C ASN A 234 -6.43 -0.38 -2.70
N LEU A 235 -6.79 -1.24 -1.75
CA LEU A 235 -8.03 -2.03 -1.77
C LEU A 235 -9.27 -1.16 -2.01
N ALA A 236 -9.45 -0.10 -1.23
CA ALA A 236 -10.61 0.78 -1.36
C ALA A 236 -10.68 1.49 -2.73
N ALA A 237 -9.56 1.95 -3.26
CA ALA A 237 -9.51 2.60 -4.56
C ALA A 237 -9.80 1.61 -5.70
N VAL A 238 -9.28 0.39 -5.60
CA VAL A 238 -9.55 -0.69 -6.56
C VAL A 238 -11.01 -1.14 -6.47
N ALA A 239 -11.55 -1.35 -5.27
CA ALA A 239 -12.95 -1.72 -5.08
C ALA A 239 -13.91 -0.72 -5.76
N ARG A 240 -13.66 0.59 -5.57
CA ARG A 240 -14.43 1.65 -6.25
C ARG A 240 -14.31 1.58 -7.78
N ALA A 241 -13.10 1.37 -8.29
CA ALA A 241 -12.88 1.26 -9.74
C ALA A 241 -13.64 0.06 -10.33
N LEU A 242 -13.59 -1.08 -9.64
CA LEU A 242 -14.27 -2.32 -10.02
C LEU A 242 -15.81 -2.18 -9.93
N ALA A 243 -16.35 -1.62 -8.84
CA ALA A 243 -17.79 -1.38 -8.70
C ALA A 243 -18.33 -0.43 -9.79
N LYS A 244 -17.56 0.58 -10.16
CA LYS A 244 -17.90 1.47 -11.28
C LYS A 244 -17.88 0.76 -12.63
N ARG A 245 -16.90 -0.12 -12.85
CA ARG A 245 -16.70 -0.84 -14.12
C ARG A 245 -17.68 -1.99 -14.30
N TYR A 246 -17.95 -2.75 -13.23
CA TYR A 246 -18.76 -3.97 -13.22
C TYR A 246 -20.00 -3.76 -12.38
N ARG A 247 -20.94 -2.95 -12.89
CA ARG A 247 -22.19 -2.62 -12.17
C ARG A 247 -23.02 -3.87 -11.92
N GLY A 248 -23.51 -4.01 -10.69
CA GLY A 248 -24.32 -5.16 -10.28
C GLY A 248 -23.53 -6.41 -9.88
N VAL A 249 -22.21 -6.43 -10.09
CA VAL A 249 -21.33 -7.50 -9.60
C VAL A 249 -21.07 -7.29 -8.11
N ARG A 250 -21.21 -8.36 -7.33
CA ARG A 250 -20.90 -8.35 -5.89
C ARG A 250 -19.40 -8.48 -5.69
N ILE A 251 -18.84 -7.72 -4.75
CA ILE A 251 -17.40 -7.71 -4.47
C ILE A 251 -17.15 -8.30 -3.08
N LEU A 252 -16.44 -9.44 -3.03
CA LEU A 252 -15.98 -10.07 -1.80
C LEU A 252 -14.47 -9.79 -1.64
N ILE A 253 -14.10 -9.09 -0.57
CA ILE A 253 -12.72 -8.73 -0.28
C ILE A 253 -12.10 -9.80 0.61
N CYS A 254 -11.15 -10.54 0.06
CA CYS A 254 -10.41 -11.59 0.73
C CYS A 254 -9.16 -10.97 1.37
N ALA A 255 -9.29 -10.59 2.64
CA ALA A 255 -8.28 -9.83 3.36
C ALA A 255 -7.18 -10.72 3.93
N ASP A 256 -6.00 -10.14 4.08
CA ASP A 256 -4.95 -10.74 4.89
C ASP A 256 -5.29 -10.56 6.38
N ASP A 257 -5.06 -11.60 7.18
CA ASP A 257 -5.27 -11.61 8.63
C ASP A 257 -3.90 -11.53 9.34
N ASP A 258 -3.44 -10.31 9.59
CA ASP A 258 -2.16 -10.07 10.25
C ASP A 258 -2.15 -10.62 11.67
N VAL A 259 -1.47 -11.74 11.91
CA VAL A 259 -1.38 -12.41 13.21
C VAL A 259 -0.58 -11.61 14.25
N GLY A 260 0.36 -10.78 13.80
CA GLY A 260 1.19 -10.02 14.72
C GLY A 260 2.11 -8.99 14.08
N GLN A 261 2.65 -8.14 14.93
CA GLN A 261 3.56 -7.05 14.57
C GLN A 261 4.80 -7.06 15.48
N LYS A 262 5.87 -6.42 15.03
CA LYS A 262 7.04 -6.17 15.87
C LYS A 262 6.89 -4.82 16.59
N CYS A 263 7.15 -4.80 17.88
CA CYS A 263 7.29 -3.55 18.62
C CYS A 263 8.29 -2.64 17.91
N ARG A 264 7.96 -1.36 17.79
CA ARG A 264 8.81 -0.38 17.08
C ARG A 264 10.11 -0.11 17.81
N ALA A 265 10.08 -0.08 19.15
CA ALA A 265 11.25 0.21 19.97
C ALA A 265 12.13 -1.04 20.18
N CYS A 266 11.62 -2.06 20.85
CA CYS A 266 12.45 -3.22 21.23
C CYS A 266 12.44 -4.37 20.20
N ARG A 267 11.65 -4.26 19.12
CA ARG A 267 11.52 -5.26 18.05
C ARG A 267 10.93 -6.61 18.47
N ARG A 268 10.44 -6.74 19.69
CA ARG A 268 9.73 -7.95 20.16
C ARG A 268 8.52 -8.20 19.27
N ARG A 269 8.24 -9.46 18.96
CA ARG A 269 7.03 -9.89 18.26
C ARG A 269 5.85 -9.88 19.24
N LEU A 270 4.73 -9.29 18.81
CA LEU A 270 3.51 -9.16 19.58
C LEU A 270 2.33 -9.59 18.72
N LEU A 271 1.36 -10.26 19.30
CA LEU A 271 0.13 -10.63 18.61
C LEU A 271 -0.78 -9.40 18.47
N VAL A 272 -1.54 -9.33 17.38
CA VAL A 272 -2.38 -8.14 17.07
C VAL A 272 -3.56 -8.03 18.02
N ASP A 273 -4.10 -9.13 18.50
CA ASP A 273 -5.26 -9.20 19.41
C ASP A 273 -4.88 -9.15 20.92
N GLU A 274 -3.59 -9.14 21.23
CA GLU A 274 -3.13 -8.82 22.59
C GLU A 274 -3.31 -7.31 22.81
N HIS A 275 -4.43 -6.92 23.42
CA HIS A 275 -4.82 -5.53 23.72
C HIS A 275 -3.94 -4.83 24.76
N ALA A 276 -2.66 -5.13 24.80
CA ALA A 276 -1.73 -4.37 25.62
C ALA A 276 -1.55 -2.99 24.96
N ALA A 277 -1.97 -1.93 25.66
CA ALA A 277 -1.74 -0.56 25.25
C ALA A 277 -0.23 -0.29 25.08
N ASP A 278 0.58 -0.98 25.87
CA ASP A 278 2.03 -0.84 25.92
C ASP A 278 2.74 -2.18 25.68
N CYS A 279 3.94 -2.10 25.11
CA CYS A 279 4.75 -3.29 24.90
C CYS A 279 5.13 -3.95 26.23
N PRO A 280 4.81 -5.24 26.45
CA PRO A 280 5.10 -5.91 27.72
C PRO A 280 6.59 -6.05 28.04
N SER A 281 7.47 -5.74 27.07
CA SER A 281 8.92 -5.84 27.24
C SER A 281 9.61 -4.50 27.50
N CYS A 282 9.13 -3.40 26.94
CA CYS A 282 9.83 -2.11 27.04
C CYS A 282 8.92 -0.95 27.48
N GLY A 283 7.63 -1.21 27.72
CA GLY A 283 6.68 -0.19 28.16
C GLY A 283 6.31 0.86 27.10
N GLU A 284 6.89 0.81 25.91
CA GLU A 284 6.56 1.77 24.85
C GLU A 284 5.14 1.55 24.31
N PRO A 285 4.40 2.61 23.97
CA PRO A 285 3.07 2.49 23.40
C PRO A 285 3.07 1.59 22.16
N HIS A 286 2.23 0.58 22.19
CA HIS A 286 2.11 -0.39 21.13
C HIS A 286 0.66 -0.46 20.65
N ARG A 287 0.42 0.08 19.45
CA ARG A 287 -0.84 -0.12 18.75
C ARG A 287 -0.65 -1.23 17.74
N ALA A 288 -1.05 -2.44 18.11
CA ALA A 288 -1.15 -3.53 17.17
C ALA A 288 -2.48 -3.43 16.45
N GLU A 289 -2.44 -3.10 15.16
CA GLU A 289 -3.62 -3.04 14.30
C GLU A 289 -3.48 -4.07 13.18
N ASN A 290 -4.56 -4.80 12.91
CA ASN A 290 -4.65 -5.67 11.75
C ASN A 290 -4.94 -4.80 10.50
N ALA A 291 -3.87 -4.33 9.86
CA ALA A 291 -3.97 -3.41 8.72
C ALA A 291 -4.70 -4.04 7.53
N GLY A 292 -4.55 -5.34 7.32
CA GLY A 292 -5.27 -6.09 6.28
C GLY A 292 -6.78 -6.03 6.49
N VAL A 293 -7.23 -6.35 7.72
CA VAL A 293 -8.65 -6.31 8.10
C VAL A 293 -9.22 -4.91 8.01
N LEU A 294 -8.52 -3.90 8.56
CA LEU A 294 -8.98 -2.51 8.52
C LEU A 294 -9.13 -2.00 7.09
N GLY A 295 -8.14 -2.25 6.24
CA GLY A 295 -8.16 -1.84 4.83
C GLY A 295 -9.27 -2.53 4.04
N ALA A 296 -9.48 -3.82 4.27
CA ALA A 296 -10.55 -4.58 3.61
C ALA A 296 -11.95 -4.15 4.07
N SER A 297 -12.14 -3.92 5.38
CA SER A 297 -13.41 -3.47 5.92
C SER A 297 -13.80 -2.09 5.39
N ALA A 298 -12.85 -1.16 5.36
CA ALA A 298 -13.07 0.16 4.76
C ALA A 298 -13.42 0.06 3.28
N ALA A 299 -12.73 -0.81 2.52
CA ALA A 299 -13.01 -1.01 1.10
C ALA A 299 -14.39 -1.64 0.86
N ALA A 300 -14.82 -2.61 1.69
CA ALA A 300 -16.11 -3.25 1.59
C ALA A 300 -17.26 -2.26 1.83
N LEU A 301 -17.14 -1.41 2.84
CA LEU A 301 -18.14 -0.37 3.15
C LEU A 301 -18.34 0.59 1.96
N GLU A 302 -17.29 0.99 1.27
CA GLU A 302 -17.38 1.93 0.15
C GLU A 302 -18.14 1.39 -1.07
N VAL A 303 -18.21 0.07 -1.23
CA VAL A 303 -18.83 -0.56 -2.41
C VAL A 303 -20.04 -1.45 -2.08
N ASN A 304 -20.52 -1.38 -0.83
CA ASN A 304 -21.55 -2.29 -0.32
C ASN A 304 -21.20 -3.76 -0.57
N GLY A 305 -19.93 -4.08 -0.39
CA GLY A 305 -19.35 -5.41 -0.50
C GLY A 305 -19.29 -6.13 0.84
N ALA A 306 -18.59 -7.25 0.87
CA ALA A 306 -18.31 -8.00 2.09
C ALA A 306 -16.83 -8.34 2.21
N THR A 307 -16.41 -8.75 3.40
CA THR A 307 -15.05 -9.23 3.68
C THR A 307 -15.06 -10.69 4.11
N MET A 308 -13.93 -11.35 3.89
CA MET A 308 -13.61 -12.63 4.52
C MET A 308 -12.13 -12.71 4.84
N LEU A 309 -11.80 -13.53 5.84
CA LEU A 309 -10.44 -13.82 6.31
C LEU A 309 -10.16 -15.31 6.15
N PRO A 310 -8.90 -15.72 5.95
CA PRO A 310 -8.54 -17.12 6.01
C PRO A 310 -8.71 -17.65 7.44
N ALA A 311 -9.46 -18.72 7.61
CA ALA A 311 -9.62 -19.41 8.87
C ALA A 311 -8.72 -20.66 8.89
N PHE A 312 -7.68 -20.63 9.71
CA PHE A 312 -6.75 -21.76 9.86
C PHE A 312 -7.28 -22.75 10.90
N THR A 313 -7.19 -24.04 10.62
CA THR A 313 -7.68 -25.10 11.52
C THR A 313 -6.96 -25.07 12.87
N ASP A 314 -5.65 -24.79 12.87
CA ASP A 314 -4.86 -24.63 14.08
C ASP A 314 -4.33 -23.20 14.23
N ASP A 315 -5.19 -22.30 14.71
CA ASP A 315 -4.80 -20.91 14.97
C ASP A 315 -3.75 -20.79 16.09
N ALA A 316 -3.77 -21.71 17.07
CA ALA A 316 -2.78 -21.71 18.15
C ALA A 316 -1.37 -21.97 17.60
N ALA A 317 -1.21 -22.97 16.74
CA ALA A 317 0.08 -23.24 16.07
C ALA A 317 0.51 -22.08 15.15
N ARG A 318 -0.43 -21.44 14.44
CA ARG A 318 -0.18 -20.23 13.63
C ARG A 318 0.42 -19.09 14.46
N ARG A 319 -0.17 -18.83 15.63
CA ARG A 319 0.27 -17.79 16.59
C ARG A 319 1.64 -18.11 17.18
N ALA A 320 1.85 -19.36 17.60
CA ALA A 320 3.12 -19.84 18.11
C ALA A 320 4.23 -19.70 17.05
N ALA A 321 3.98 -20.10 15.80
CA ALA A 321 4.94 -19.97 14.70
C ALA A 321 5.37 -18.52 14.45
N TYR A 322 4.46 -17.55 14.63
CA TYR A 322 4.84 -16.15 14.55
C TYR A 322 5.69 -15.69 15.72
N ILE A 323 5.32 -16.02 16.96
CA ILE A 323 6.05 -15.59 18.17
C ILE A 323 7.45 -16.20 18.19
N GLU A 324 7.57 -17.50 17.97
CA GLU A 324 8.83 -18.24 18.08
C GLU A 324 9.76 -18.00 16.88
N HIS A 325 9.21 -18.06 15.67
CA HIS A 325 10.00 -18.06 14.44
C HIS A 325 9.81 -16.83 13.56
N GLY A 326 8.81 -16.00 13.86
CA GLY A 326 8.43 -14.83 13.03
C GLY A 326 7.77 -15.23 11.71
N ARG A 327 7.30 -16.48 11.60
CA ARG A 327 6.61 -16.98 10.41
C ARG A 327 5.19 -16.41 10.39
N LYS A 328 4.94 -15.56 9.42
CA LYS A 328 3.60 -14.99 9.18
C LYS A 328 2.80 -15.94 8.28
N LEU A 329 1.66 -16.38 8.77
CA LEU A 329 0.68 -17.15 8.04
C LEU A 329 -0.60 -16.30 8.08
N THR A 330 -0.87 -15.54 7.01
CA THR A 330 -1.82 -14.43 7.06
C THR A 330 -2.83 -14.44 5.93
N ASP A 331 -2.57 -15.14 4.83
CA ASP A 331 -3.38 -15.04 3.64
C ASP A 331 -3.90 -16.41 3.13
N PHE A 332 -4.76 -16.40 2.13
CA PHE A 332 -5.32 -17.62 1.54
C PHE A 332 -4.28 -18.47 0.79
N ASN A 333 -3.14 -17.92 0.41
CA ASN A 333 -2.05 -18.70 -0.14
C ASN A 333 -1.31 -19.47 0.98
N ASP A 334 -1.15 -18.87 2.15
CA ASP A 334 -0.62 -19.57 3.32
C ASP A 334 -1.58 -20.69 3.76
N LEU A 335 -2.90 -20.43 3.76
CA LEU A 335 -3.92 -21.44 4.04
C LEU A 335 -3.85 -22.60 3.03
N HIS A 336 -3.74 -22.30 1.73
CA HIS A 336 -3.55 -23.28 0.70
C HIS A 336 -2.30 -24.13 0.91
N ALA A 337 -1.19 -23.50 1.25
CA ALA A 337 0.08 -24.20 1.48
C ALA A 337 0.02 -25.19 2.67
N LEU A 338 -0.82 -24.92 3.66
CA LEU A 338 -1.00 -25.76 4.84
C LEU A 338 -2.12 -26.80 4.69
N GLU A 339 -3.26 -26.39 4.16
CA GLU A 339 -4.50 -27.14 4.25
C GLU A 339 -5.11 -27.48 2.87
N GLY A 340 -4.54 -26.95 1.79
CA GLY A 340 -4.92 -27.27 0.41
C GLY A 340 -6.02 -26.37 -0.17
N LEU A 341 -6.18 -26.45 -1.50
CA LEU A 341 -7.14 -25.64 -2.26
C LEU A 341 -8.60 -25.93 -1.91
N GLN A 342 -8.92 -27.17 -1.51
CA GLN A 342 -10.29 -27.55 -1.17
C GLN A 342 -10.79 -26.81 0.08
N VAL A 343 -9.91 -26.57 1.07
CA VAL A 343 -10.25 -25.80 2.28
C VAL A 343 -10.51 -24.34 1.91
N VAL A 344 -9.66 -23.75 1.07
CA VAL A 344 -9.88 -22.39 0.55
C VAL A 344 -11.22 -22.28 -0.16
N ARG A 345 -11.53 -23.22 -1.06
CA ARG A 345 -12.82 -23.27 -1.77
C ARG A 345 -13.99 -23.35 -0.79
N ALA A 346 -13.94 -24.31 0.14
CA ALA A 346 -15.02 -24.51 1.12
C ALA A 346 -15.30 -23.26 1.94
N GLN A 347 -14.27 -22.52 2.37
CA GLN A 347 -14.42 -21.27 3.12
C GLN A 347 -15.08 -20.18 2.26
N VAL A 348 -14.68 -20.01 0.99
CA VAL A 348 -15.30 -19.03 0.08
C VAL A 348 -16.77 -19.36 -0.14
N GLU A 349 -17.11 -20.61 -0.46
CA GLU A 349 -18.50 -21.05 -0.70
C GLU A 349 -19.37 -20.90 0.56
N ALA A 350 -18.84 -21.22 1.74
CA ALA A 350 -19.51 -21.01 3.02
C ALA A 350 -19.82 -19.52 3.22
N ARG A 351 -18.85 -18.64 2.96
CA ARG A 351 -19.04 -17.20 3.10
C ARG A 351 -20.08 -16.65 2.14
N LEU A 352 -20.09 -17.10 0.88
CA LEU A 352 -21.10 -16.71 -0.10
C LEU A 352 -22.51 -17.17 0.34
N THR A 353 -22.61 -18.35 0.94
CA THR A 353 -23.86 -18.89 1.48
C THR A 353 -24.38 -18.05 2.65
N GLU A 354 -23.52 -17.71 3.62
CA GLU A 354 -23.86 -16.82 4.73
C GLU A 354 -24.39 -15.47 4.25
N LEU A 355 -23.77 -14.91 3.21
CA LEU A 355 -24.17 -13.64 2.61
C LEU A 355 -25.42 -13.77 1.72
N SER A 356 -25.94 -14.97 1.52
CA SER A 356 -27.02 -15.26 0.57
C SER A 356 -26.68 -14.78 -0.86
N TRP A 357 -25.41 -14.83 -1.23
CA TRP A 357 -24.93 -14.49 -2.57
C TRP A 357 -24.87 -15.74 -3.44
N ARG A 358 -25.70 -15.76 -4.47
CA ARG A 358 -25.80 -16.91 -5.39
C ARG A 358 -25.66 -16.42 -6.82
N ALA A 359 -25.20 -17.29 -7.70
CA ALA A 359 -25.28 -17.07 -9.13
C ALA A 359 -26.75 -16.93 -9.55
N PRO A 360 -27.07 -16.03 -10.47
CA PRO A 360 -28.42 -15.83 -11.00
C PRO A 360 -28.91 -17.08 -11.76
#